data_55568853420451407254596487420731
#
_entry.id   55568853420451407254596487420731
#
_cell.length_a   1.000
_cell.length_b   1.000
_cell.length_c   1.000
_cell.angle_alpha   90.00
_cell.angle_beta   90.00
_cell.angle_gamma   90.00
#
_symmetry.space_group_name_H-M   'P 1'
#
loop_
_entity.id
_entity.type
_entity.pdbx_description
1 polymer ?
#
loop_
_entity_poly.entity_id
_entity_poly.type
_entity_poly.pdbx_seq_one_letter_code
_entity_poly.pdbx_strand_id
1 'polypeptide(L)'
;MNASPAMHVPLPPGMTVLERGWLSANNIVFAAQPGDAEGAAVIDTGYVTHSAQTLALIDSTLEGQPLARILNTHLHSDHCGGNAALQQTYPQVQTFIAPGQAEQVRSWDEAALSYAPTGQECPRFAITGLLQPGSTVRLSGRDWQIHAAPGHDPHSVILFEPDSRILISADALWENGFGVVFPEIEGIAAFDEVAATLDVIERLEPRLVVPGHGGLFGDVQAALGIARKRLAGFIQAPLRHASYAAKVLLKYKLLEWQSIGVQELQDWVHATPYFGILHQRYFGAQTAQQWLESLIESLLASGAAELRRDATGAPVLLNQ
;
A
#
# COMPACT_ATOMS: atom_id res chain seq x y z
N MET A 1 25.35 -24.78 -1.22
CA MET A 1 24.65 -24.23 -0.06
C MET A 1 23.21 -24.67 -0.20
N ASN A 2 22.76 -25.62 0.64
CA ASN A 2 21.40 -26.13 0.60
C ASN A 2 20.46 -25.04 1.10
N ALA A 3 19.58 -24.53 0.25
CA ALA A 3 18.45 -23.72 0.71
C ALA A 3 17.64 -24.58 1.69
N SER A 4 17.49 -24.13 2.94
CA SER A 4 16.53 -24.73 3.87
C SER A 4 15.16 -24.71 3.20
N PRO A 5 14.38 -25.80 3.26
CA PRO A 5 13.03 -25.80 2.72
C PRO A 5 12.26 -24.67 3.42
N ALA A 6 11.68 -23.76 2.63
CA ALA A 6 10.81 -22.71 3.14
C ALA A 6 9.76 -23.38 4.05
N MET A 7 9.76 -23.04 5.34
CA MET A 7 8.78 -23.55 6.29
C MET A 7 7.42 -23.03 5.84
N HIS A 8 6.62 -23.90 5.23
CA HIS A 8 5.28 -23.56 4.78
C HIS A 8 4.39 -23.41 6.02
N VAL A 9 4.24 -22.17 6.50
CA VAL A 9 3.26 -21.84 7.55
C VAL A 9 1.89 -21.82 6.87
N PRO A 10 0.98 -22.75 7.21
CA PRO A 10 -0.34 -22.75 6.59
C PRO A 10 -1.14 -21.52 7.08
N LEU A 11 -1.91 -20.94 6.17
CA LEU A 11 -2.85 -19.89 6.54
C LEU A 11 -3.97 -20.48 7.44
N PRO A 12 -4.48 -19.71 8.41
CA PRO A 12 -5.62 -20.12 9.23
C PRO A 12 -6.84 -20.47 8.38
N PRO A 13 -7.69 -21.41 8.83
CA PRO A 13 -8.94 -21.71 8.16
C PRO A 13 -9.76 -20.43 7.91
N GLY A 14 -10.30 -20.29 6.70
CA GLY A 14 -11.08 -19.13 6.29
C GLY A 14 -10.26 -17.91 5.85
N MET A 15 -8.94 -17.90 6.03
CA MET A 15 -8.08 -16.83 5.54
C MET A 15 -7.58 -17.16 4.13
N THR A 16 -7.77 -16.23 3.20
CA THR A 16 -7.24 -16.30 1.82
C THR A 16 -6.52 -14.99 1.50
N VAL A 17 -5.32 -15.09 0.96
CA VAL A 17 -4.58 -13.93 0.47
C VAL A 17 -4.69 -13.87 -1.04
N LEU A 18 -5.25 -12.81 -1.54
CA LEU A 18 -5.32 -12.49 -2.97
C LEU A 18 -4.12 -11.60 -3.29
N GLU A 19 -3.03 -12.21 -3.75
CA GLU A 19 -1.85 -11.46 -4.17
C GLU A 19 -2.18 -10.65 -5.42
N ARG A 20 -1.86 -9.34 -5.36
CA ARG A 20 -2.15 -8.38 -6.42
C ARG A 20 -0.86 -7.82 -7.02
N GLY A 21 -1.00 -7.16 -8.16
CA GLY A 21 0.12 -6.39 -8.72
C GLY A 21 0.36 -5.08 -7.94
N TRP A 22 1.42 -4.35 -8.33
CA TRP A 22 1.87 -3.15 -7.60
C TRP A 22 0.91 -1.96 -7.63
N LEU A 23 -0.10 -1.94 -8.51
CA LEU A 23 -1.14 -0.90 -8.53
C LEU A 23 -2.20 -1.09 -7.44
N SER A 24 -2.34 -2.28 -6.89
CA SER A 24 -3.28 -2.58 -5.81
C SER A 24 -2.57 -3.35 -4.72
N ALA A 25 -2.82 -3.01 -3.47
CA ALA A 25 -2.39 -3.82 -2.35
C ALA A 25 -3.05 -5.20 -2.37
N ASN A 26 -2.41 -6.17 -1.75
CA ASN A 26 -2.96 -7.49 -1.52
C ASN A 26 -4.28 -7.38 -0.75
N ASN A 27 -5.28 -8.17 -1.15
CA ASN A 27 -6.53 -8.24 -0.42
C ASN A 27 -6.52 -9.51 0.44
N ILE A 28 -6.76 -9.38 1.74
CA ILE A 28 -6.81 -10.52 2.64
C ILE A 28 -8.26 -10.78 3.04
N VAL A 29 -8.83 -11.87 2.52
CA VAL A 29 -10.23 -12.25 2.72
C VAL A 29 -10.34 -13.24 3.86
N PHE A 30 -11.27 -12.99 4.75
CA PHE A 30 -11.64 -13.84 5.88
C PHE A 30 -13.09 -14.30 5.72
N ALA A 31 -13.28 -15.56 5.35
CA ALA A 31 -14.61 -16.16 5.31
C ALA A 31 -15.15 -16.38 6.73
N ALA A 32 -16.43 -16.16 6.95
CA ALA A 32 -17.05 -16.42 8.23
C ALA A 32 -17.01 -17.92 8.56
N GLN A 33 -16.62 -18.25 9.79
CA GLN A 33 -16.66 -19.62 10.30
C GLN A 33 -18.00 -19.91 10.99
N PRO A 34 -18.41 -21.18 11.11
CA PRO A 34 -19.62 -21.54 11.85
C PRO A 34 -19.61 -20.95 13.28
N GLY A 35 -20.63 -20.16 13.60
CA GLY A 35 -20.72 -19.47 14.88
C GLY A 35 -19.98 -18.12 14.97
N ASP A 36 -19.37 -17.66 13.89
CA ASP A 36 -18.76 -16.33 13.81
C ASP A 36 -19.86 -15.27 13.62
N ALA A 37 -20.17 -14.54 14.69
CA ALA A 37 -21.20 -13.49 14.66
C ALA A 37 -20.76 -12.24 13.87
N GLU A 38 -19.46 -12.11 13.57
CA GLU A 38 -18.91 -10.92 12.94
C GLU A 38 -18.92 -10.97 11.41
N GLY A 39 -19.19 -12.14 10.83
CA GLY A 39 -19.29 -12.36 9.39
C GLY A 39 -17.95 -12.27 8.65
N ALA A 40 -18.04 -12.38 7.32
CA ALA A 40 -16.87 -12.32 6.46
C ALA A 40 -16.25 -10.90 6.41
N ALA A 41 -14.92 -10.84 6.25
CA ALA A 41 -14.19 -9.58 6.21
C ALA A 41 -13.15 -9.57 5.09
N VAL A 42 -12.78 -8.37 4.65
CA VAL A 42 -11.60 -8.14 3.80
C VAL A 42 -10.71 -7.08 4.42
N ILE A 43 -9.40 -7.33 4.42
CA ILE A 43 -8.41 -6.30 4.72
C ILE A 43 -7.86 -5.79 3.40
N ASP A 44 -7.91 -4.47 3.23
CA ASP A 44 -7.56 -3.68 2.06
C ASP A 44 -8.30 -4.10 0.78
N THR A 45 -8.56 -3.15 -0.10
CA THR A 45 -9.50 -3.32 -1.22
C THR A 45 -8.94 -2.97 -2.59
N GLY A 46 -7.65 -2.63 -2.65
CA GLY A 46 -6.97 -2.31 -3.90
C GLY A 46 -7.31 -0.92 -4.45
N TYR A 47 -6.78 -0.62 -5.63
CA TYR A 47 -6.96 0.65 -6.31
C TYR A 47 -8.28 0.71 -7.09
N VAL A 48 -8.82 1.92 -7.27
CA VAL A 48 -10.14 2.13 -7.87
C VAL A 48 -10.33 1.51 -9.25
N THR A 49 -9.33 1.58 -10.13
CA THR A 49 -9.43 1.01 -11.48
C THR A 49 -9.53 -0.52 -11.48
N HIS A 50 -9.14 -1.17 -10.38
CA HIS A 50 -9.26 -2.60 -10.17
C HIS A 50 -10.52 -3.02 -9.39
N SER A 51 -11.45 -2.10 -9.08
CA SER A 51 -12.61 -2.38 -8.23
C SER A 51 -13.47 -3.54 -8.75
N ALA A 52 -13.72 -3.62 -10.05
CA ALA A 52 -14.48 -4.73 -10.64
C ALA A 52 -13.78 -6.08 -10.46
N GLN A 53 -12.45 -6.12 -10.61
CA GLN A 53 -11.66 -7.31 -10.38
C GLN A 53 -11.65 -7.69 -8.89
N THR A 54 -11.50 -6.71 -7.99
CA THR A 54 -11.54 -6.92 -6.53
C THR A 54 -12.88 -7.52 -6.10
N LEU A 55 -14.00 -6.98 -6.60
CA LEU A 55 -15.33 -7.54 -6.36
C LEU A 55 -15.43 -9.00 -6.80
N ALA A 56 -15.05 -9.31 -8.04
CA ALA A 56 -15.12 -10.66 -8.57
C ALA A 56 -14.26 -11.66 -7.78
N LEU A 57 -13.06 -11.24 -7.35
CA LEU A 57 -12.16 -12.07 -6.54
C LEU A 57 -12.73 -12.33 -5.14
N ILE A 58 -13.31 -11.32 -4.48
CA ILE A 58 -13.94 -11.45 -3.16
C ILE A 58 -15.15 -12.36 -3.25
N ASP A 59 -16.06 -12.14 -4.23
CA ASP A 59 -17.24 -12.99 -4.44
C ASP A 59 -16.86 -14.45 -4.65
N SER A 60 -15.87 -14.71 -5.50
CA SER A 60 -15.36 -16.05 -5.75
C SER A 60 -14.77 -16.70 -4.50
N THR A 61 -14.06 -15.92 -3.67
CA THR A 61 -13.44 -16.43 -2.44
C THR A 61 -14.45 -16.72 -1.34
N LEU A 62 -15.48 -15.90 -1.25
CA LEU A 62 -16.53 -16.03 -0.21
C LEU A 62 -17.62 -17.05 -0.56
N GLU A 63 -17.66 -17.56 -1.79
CA GLU A 63 -18.59 -18.63 -2.22
C GLU A 63 -20.06 -18.36 -1.84
N GLY A 64 -20.49 -17.09 -1.98
CA GLY A 64 -21.86 -16.66 -1.67
C GLY A 64 -22.09 -16.17 -0.23
N GLN A 65 -21.09 -16.18 0.62
CA GLN A 65 -21.18 -15.48 1.90
C GLN A 65 -21.17 -13.95 1.66
N PRO A 66 -22.06 -13.17 2.30
CA PRO A 66 -22.03 -11.72 2.18
C PRO A 66 -20.79 -11.14 2.90
N LEU A 67 -20.15 -10.17 2.26
CA LEU A 67 -19.09 -9.40 2.92
C LEU A 67 -19.73 -8.51 4.00
N ALA A 68 -19.32 -8.70 5.25
CA ALA A 68 -19.82 -7.95 6.40
C ALA A 68 -18.91 -6.79 6.80
N ARG A 69 -17.60 -6.91 6.60
CA ARG A 69 -16.62 -5.89 7.05
C ARG A 69 -15.51 -5.64 6.03
N ILE A 70 -15.13 -4.36 5.92
CA ILE A 70 -13.92 -3.89 5.27
C ILE A 70 -13.02 -3.31 6.37
N LEU A 71 -11.76 -3.67 6.39
CA LEU A 71 -10.74 -3.14 7.28
C LEU A 71 -9.61 -2.55 6.43
N ASN A 72 -9.27 -1.27 6.62
CA ASN A 72 -8.13 -0.69 5.93
C ASN A 72 -6.97 -0.48 6.90
N THR A 73 -5.81 -1.00 6.53
CA THR A 73 -4.57 -0.85 7.28
C THR A 73 -4.11 0.60 7.34
N HIS A 74 -4.29 1.32 6.25
CA HIS A 74 -4.12 2.77 6.09
C HIS A 74 -4.91 3.23 4.86
N LEU A 75 -4.86 4.54 4.54
CA LEU A 75 -5.75 5.11 3.55
C LEU A 75 -5.05 5.56 2.25
N HIS A 76 -3.91 4.97 1.88
CA HIS A 76 -3.44 5.17 0.52
C HIS A 76 -4.42 4.54 -0.47
N SER A 77 -4.53 5.14 -1.66
CA SER A 77 -5.57 4.82 -2.65
C SER A 77 -5.56 3.38 -3.13
N ASP A 78 -4.40 2.73 -3.12
CA ASP A 78 -4.20 1.33 -3.48
C ASP A 78 -4.59 0.33 -2.38
N HIS A 79 -4.89 0.81 -1.18
CA HIS A 79 -5.43 0.03 -0.06
C HIS A 79 -6.93 0.22 0.12
N CYS A 80 -7.49 1.40 -0.20
CA CYS A 80 -8.89 1.72 0.07
C CYS A 80 -9.70 2.15 -1.16
N GLY A 81 -9.12 2.18 -2.35
CA GLY A 81 -9.78 2.63 -3.59
C GLY A 81 -10.99 1.78 -4.00
N GLY A 82 -11.04 0.51 -3.59
CA GLY A 82 -12.19 -0.38 -3.82
C GLY A 82 -13.34 -0.24 -2.83
N ASN A 83 -13.16 0.51 -1.72
CA ASN A 83 -14.16 0.61 -0.64
C ASN A 83 -15.53 1.03 -1.15
N ALA A 84 -15.61 2.08 -1.96
CA ALA A 84 -16.88 2.61 -2.46
C ALA A 84 -17.66 1.58 -3.30
N ALA A 85 -16.96 0.83 -4.16
CA ALA A 85 -17.57 -0.21 -4.98
C ALA A 85 -18.09 -1.38 -4.13
N LEU A 86 -17.34 -1.77 -3.09
CA LEU A 86 -17.75 -2.79 -2.14
C LEU A 86 -18.98 -2.31 -1.31
N GLN A 87 -18.99 -1.06 -0.86
CA GLN A 87 -20.15 -0.50 -0.14
C GLN A 87 -21.41 -0.42 -1.02
N GLN A 88 -21.24 -0.15 -2.30
CA GLN A 88 -22.35 -0.16 -3.25
C GLN A 88 -22.90 -1.58 -3.46
N THR A 89 -22.02 -2.58 -3.53
CA THR A 89 -22.40 -3.99 -3.76
C THR A 89 -22.96 -4.64 -2.49
N TYR A 90 -22.39 -4.30 -1.33
CA TYR A 90 -22.79 -4.82 -0.01
C TYR A 90 -23.29 -3.67 0.88
N PRO A 91 -24.55 -3.21 0.76
CA PRO A 91 -25.02 -2.00 1.46
C PRO A 91 -25.00 -2.07 2.99
N GLN A 92 -24.83 -3.27 3.56
CA GLN A 92 -24.74 -3.47 5.02
C GLN A 92 -23.27 -3.62 5.50
N VAL A 93 -22.30 -3.53 4.58
CA VAL A 93 -20.89 -3.69 4.95
C VAL A 93 -20.44 -2.57 5.89
N GLN A 94 -19.77 -2.96 6.95
CA GLN A 94 -19.16 -2.03 7.91
C GLN A 94 -17.70 -1.78 7.51
N THR A 95 -17.28 -0.52 7.50
CA THR A 95 -15.91 -0.14 7.12
C THR A 95 -15.16 0.43 8.32
N PHE A 96 -14.01 -0.19 8.63
CA PHE A 96 -13.14 0.20 9.73
C PHE A 96 -11.80 0.69 9.19
N ILE A 97 -11.32 1.82 9.69
CA ILE A 97 -10.05 2.43 9.29
C ILE A 97 -9.18 2.71 10.52
N ALA A 98 -7.89 2.96 10.31
CA ALA A 98 -7.03 3.51 11.35
C ALA A 98 -7.56 4.88 11.84
N PRO A 99 -7.41 5.22 13.14
CA PRO A 99 -8.14 6.34 13.74
C PRO A 99 -7.73 7.73 13.26
N GLY A 100 -6.48 7.92 12.84
CA GLY A 100 -5.90 9.26 12.65
C GLY A 100 -6.53 10.11 11.54
N GLN A 101 -7.16 9.50 10.53
CA GLN A 101 -7.77 10.20 9.39
C GLN A 101 -9.30 10.13 9.37
N ALA A 102 -9.94 9.75 10.48
CA ALA A 102 -11.39 9.55 10.51
C ALA A 102 -12.21 10.81 10.19
N GLU A 103 -11.77 11.99 10.65
CA GLU A 103 -12.44 13.25 10.35
C GLU A 103 -12.29 13.66 8.89
N GLN A 104 -11.10 13.42 8.30
CA GLN A 104 -10.82 13.69 6.89
C GLN A 104 -11.69 12.80 5.97
N VAL A 105 -11.92 11.54 6.35
CA VAL A 105 -12.85 10.66 5.61
C VAL A 105 -14.29 11.14 5.75
N ARG A 106 -14.74 11.55 6.95
CA ARG A 106 -16.10 12.05 7.15
C ARG A 106 -16.39 13.32 6.34
N SER A 107 -15.45 14.26 6.34
CA SER A 107 -15.54 15.50 5.55
C SER A 107 -15.20 15.27 4.07
N TRP A 108 -14.50 14.19 3.75
CA TRP A 108 -13.92 13.89 2.45
C TRP A 108 -12.94 14.95 1.97
N ASP A 109 -11.91 15.15 2.77
CA ASP A 109 -10.80 16.07 2.44
C ASP A 109 -9.72 15.32 1.63
N GLU A 110 -9.86 15.32 0.31
CA GLU A 110 -8.93 14.64 -0.61
C GLU A 110 -7.50 15.17 -0.54
N ALA A 111 -7.31 16.41 -0.12
CA ALA A 111 -5.99 16.98 0.06
C ALA A 111 -5.31 16.40 1.31
N ALA A 112 -6.01 16.35 2.44
CA ALA A 112 -5.49 15.76 3.67
C ALA A 112 -5.40 14.21 3.61
N LEU A 113 -6.21 13.58 2.75
CA LEU A 113 -6.13 12.14 2.46
C LEU A 113 -5.05 11.79 1.41
N SER A 114 -4.31 12.80 0.92
CA SER A 114 -3.21 12.70 -0.06
C SER A 114 -3.59 12.27 -1.48
N TYR A 115 -4.87 12.08 -1.82
CA TYR A 115 -5.27 11.64 -3.16
C TYR A 115 -4.99 12.70 -4.22
N ALA A 116 -5.54 13.90 -4.08
CA ALA A 116 -5.28 15.00 -4.99
C ALA A 116 -3.78 15.40 -5.02
N PRO A 117 -3.06 15.51 -3.88
CA PRO A 117 -1.63 15.83 -3.91
C PRO A 117 -0.75 14.82 -4.65
N THR A 118 -1.09 13.53 -4.63
CA THR A 118 -0.34 12.47 -5.32
C THR A 118 -0.83 12.21 -6.74
N GLY A 119 -1.91 12.88 -7.17
CA GLY A 119 -2.55 12.65 -8.47
C GLY A 119 -3.18 11.27 -8.61
N GLN A 120 -3.64 10.70 -7.50
CA GLN A 120 -4.30 9.41 -7.42
C GLN A 120 -5.81 9.59 -7.22
N GLU A 121 -6.58 8.56 -7.50
CA GLU A 121 -8.02 8.56 -7.38
C GLU A 121 -8.49 7.61 -6.27
N CYS A 122 -9.40 8.09 -5.43
CA CYS A 122 -10.11 7.27 -4.46
C CYS A 122 -11.55 7.78 -4.35
N PRO A 123 -12.55 6.98 -4.76
CA PRO A 123 -13.95 7.36 -4.62
C PRO A 123 -14.36 7.44 -3.16
N ARG A 124 -15.21 8.44 -2.85
CA ARG A 124 -15.71 8.65 -1.50
C ARG A 124 -16.40 7.40 -0.95
N PHE A 125 -16.01 7.02 0.26
CA PHE A 125 -16.60 5.94 1.04
C PHE A 125 -16.98 6.42 2.45
N ALA A 126 -17.82 5.66 3.14
CA ALA A 126 -18.21 5.93 4.52
C ALA A 126 -17.44 5.02 5.50
N ILE A 127 -17.30 5.45 6.75
CA ILE A 127 -16.71 4.65 7.82
C ILE A 127 -17.73 4.36 8.91
N THR A 128 -17.64 3.15 9.48
CA THR A 128 -18.49 2.69 10.57
C THR A 128 -17.75 2.69 11.90
N GLY A 129 -16.44 2.38 11.89
CA GLY A 129 -15.66 2.23 13.10
C GLY A 129 -14.16 2.44 12.87
N LEU A 130 -13.39 2.20 13.91
CA LEU A 130 -11.94 2.44 13.94
C LEU A 130 -11.17 1.20 14.39
N LEU A 131 -10.03 0.96 13.77
CA LEU A 131 -9.05 -0.05 14.15
C LEU A 131 -8.11 0.56 15.19
N GLN A 132 -8.48 0.50 16.47
CA GLN A 132 -7.72 1.12 17.54
C GLN A 132 -6.44 0.32 17.87
N PRO A 133 -5.24 0.90 17.76
CA PRO A 133 -4.02 0.26 18.25
C PRO A 133 -4.14 -0.13 19.73
N GLY A 134 -3.67 -1.34 20.05
CA GLY A 134 -3.77 -1.92 21.40
C GLY A 134 -5.08 -2.69 21.63
N SER A 135 -6.01 -2.69 20.69
CA SER A 135 -7.21 -3.54 20.72
C SER A 135 -7.04 -4.81 19.87
N THR A 136 -8.08 -5.62 19.82
CA THR A 136 -8.17 -6.81 18.97
C THR A 136 -9.37 -6.72 18.05
N VAL A 137 -9.28 -7.39 16.91
CA VAL A 137 -10.42 -7.64 16.00
C VAL A 137 -10.53 -9.14 15.75
N ARG A 138 -11.77 -9.65 15.75
CA ARG A 138 -12.02 -11.07 15.49
C ARG A 138 -12.23 -11.30 13.99
N LEU A 139 -11.42 -12.19 13.38
CA LEU A 139 -11.50 -12.54 11.96
C LEU A 139 -11.41 -14.06 11.81
N SER A 140 -12.37 -14.67 11.12
CA SER A 140 -12.50 -16.13 10.96
C SER A 140 -12.29 -16.89 12.26
N GLY A 141 -12.96 -16.43 13.35
CA GLY A 141 -12.92 -17.08 14.64
C GLY A 141 -11.61 -16.90 15.45
N ARG A 142 -10.67 -16.06 15.00
CA ARG A 142 -9.38 -15.77 15.66
C ARG A 142 -9.26 -14.30 16.05
N ASP A 143 -8.52 -14.04 17.12
CA ASP A 143 -8.29 -12.69 17.61
C ASP A 143 -6.97 -12.13 17.05
N TRP A 144 -7.08 -11.04 16.29
CA TRP A 144 -5.98 -10.32 15.68
C TRP A 144 -5.69 -9.05 16.49
N GLN A 145 -4.48 -8.94 17.00
CA GLN A 145 -4.01 -7.75 17.70
C GLN A 145 -3.73 -6.62 16.70
N ILE A 146 -4.21 -5.42 17.00
CA ILE A 146 -3.98 -4.22 16.20
C ILE A 146 -2.82 -3.44 16.82
N HIS A 147 -1.76 -3.21 16.05
CA HIS A 147 -0.61 -2.42 16.47
C HIS A 147 -0.49 -1.17 15.58
N ALA A 148 -0.11 -0.04 16.17
CA ALA A 148 0.29 1.13 15.40
C ALA A 148 1.58 0.83 14.63
N ALA A 149 1.65 1.30 13.40
CA ALA A 149 2.79 1.11 12.51
C ALA A 149 3.12 2.40 11.72
N PRO A 150 3.35 3.53 12.43
CA PRO A 150 3.66 4.78 11.74
C PRO A 150 4.99 4.70 10.99
N GLY A 151 5.16 5.58 10.00
CA GLY A 151 6.37 5.71 9.20
C GLY A 151 6.06 5.90 7.72
N HIS A 152 5.71 4.84 7.00
CA HIS A 152 5.24 4.93 5.61
C HIS A 152 4.03 5.87 5.49
N ASP A 153 3.05 5.65 6.32
CA ASP A 153 1.93 6.53 6.62
C ASP A 153 1.85 6.73 8.14
N PRO A 154 1.61 7.96 8.66
CA PRO A 154 1.64 8.24 10.10
C PRO A 154 0.51 7.55 10.87
N HIS A 155 -0.50 7.06 10.19
CA HIS A 155 -1.71 6.48 10.79
C HIS A 155 -1.85 4.99 10.54
N SER A 156 -0.89 4.35 9.88
CA SER A 156 -0.93 2.92 9.55
C SER A 156 -1.08 2.03 10.78
N VAL A 157 -1.76 0.91 10.58
CA VAL A 157 -1.82 -0.21 11.53
C VAL A 157 -1.38 -1.51 10.86
N ILE A 158 -0.86 -2.42 11.67
CA ILE A 158 -0.57 -3.80 11.31
C ILE A 158 -1.40 -4.72 12.20
N LEU A 159 -1.71 -5.93 11.72
CA LEU A 159 -2.50 -6.90 12.47
C LEU A 159 -1.67 -8.17 12.70
N PHE A 160 -1.66 -8.65 13.94
CA PHE A 160 -0.90 -9.84 14.35
C PHE A 160 -1.79 -10.88 15.00
N GLU A 161 -1.71 -12.13 14.52
CA GLU A 161 -2.39 -13.27 15.12
C GLU A 161 -1.38 -14.09 15.92
N PRO A 162 -1.51 -14.11 17.27
CA PRO A 162 -0.44 -14.61 18.14
C PRO A 162 -0.27 -16.14 18.11
N ASP A 163 -1.32 -16.91 17.86
CA ASP A 163 -1.25 -18.38 17.90
C ASP A 163 -0.50 -18.93 16.66
N SER A 164 -0.81 -18.44 15.46
CA SER A 164 -0.12 -18.80 14.21
C SER A 164 1.14 -17.96 13.98
N ARG A 165 1.26 -16.83 14.68
CA ARG A 165 2.32 -15.83 14.50
C ARG A 165 2.36 -15.28 13.07
N ILE A 166 1.18 -15.01 12.52
CA ILE A 166 1.02 -14.38 11.22
C ILE A 166 0.86 -12.87 11.41
N LEU A 167 1.63 -12.11 10.64
CA LEU A 167 1.58 -10.66 10.60
C LEU A 167 1.04 -10.19 9.26
N ILE A 168 0.01 -9.36 9.27
CA ILE A 168 -0.38 -8.52 8.13
C ILE A 168 0.33 -7.19 8.32
N SER A 169 1.39 -6.98 7.54
CA SER A 169 2.30 -5.85 7.71
C SER A 169 1.96 -4.62 6.88
N ALA A 170 1.01 -4.74 5.97
CA ALA A 170 0.73 -3.69 4.99
C ALA A 170 2.05 -3.17 4.36
N ASP A 171 2.26 -1.86 4.35
CA ASP A 171 3.44 -1.23 3.76
C ASP A 171 4.55 -0.90 4.76
N ALA A 172 4.39 -1.36 6.01
CA ALA A 172 5.42 -1.23 7.04
C ALA A 172 6.60 -2.18 6.83
N LEU A 173 6.36 -3.37 6.25
CA LEU A 173 7.41 -4.34 5.92
C LEU A 173 7.01 -5.20 4.72
N TRP A 174 7.85 -5.19 3.68
CA TRP A 174 7.84 -6.10 2.55
C TRP A 174 9.04 -7.05 2.62
N GLU A 175 9.08 -8.10 1.83
CA GLU A 175 10.25 -8.98 1.75
C GLU A 175 11.54 -8.21 1.41
N ASN A 176 11.43 -7.18 0.56
CA ASN A 176 12.56 -6.39 0.08
C ASN A 176 12.50 -4.92 0.54
N GLY A 177 12.04 -4.65 1.76
CA GLY A 177 12.03 -3.31 2.36
C GLY A 177 10.66 -2.86 2.86
N PHE A 178 10.28 -1.63 2.56
CA PHE A 178 9.02 -1.00 2.98
C PHE A 178 8.60 0.08 1.99
N GLY A 179 7.38 0.61 2.14
CA GLY A 179 6.81 1.67 1.32
C GLY A 179 7.54 3.01 1.41
N VAL A 180 7.20 3.96 0.53
CA VAL A 180 7.71 5.35 0.58
C VAL A 180 7.34 5.97 1.94
N VAL A 181 8.25 6.68 2.58
CA VAL A 181 7.96 7.41 3.82
C VAL A 181 7.42 8.79 3.44
N PHE A 182 6.10 8.88 3.26
CA PHE A 182 5.47 10.10 2.73
C PHE A 182 5.69 11.34 3.62
N PRO A 183 5.63 11.28 4.97
CA PRO A 183 5.91 12.44 5.81
C PRO A 183 7.27 13.09 5.55
N GLU A 184 8.31 12.30 5.27
CA GLU A 184 9.65 12.82 4.93
C GLU A 184 9.67 13.66 3.64
N ILE A 185 8.79 13.35 2.69
CA ILE A 185 8.63 14.15 1.46
C ILE A 185 8.06 15.51 1.82
N GLU A 186 7.10 15.55 2.73
CA GLU A 186 6.46 16.76 3.24
C GLU A 186 7.37 17.54 4.21
N GLY A 187 8.46 16.91 4.65
CA GLY A 187 9.43 17.49 5.58
C GLY A 187 9.11 17.29 7.04
N ILE A 188 8.31 16.32 7.31
CA ILE A 188 8.01 15.83 8.65
C ILE A 188 8.93 14.63 8.91
N ALA A 189 9.74 14.69 9.97
CA ALA A 189 10.65 13.61 10.32
C ALA A 189 9.85 12.37 10.74
N ALA A 190 10.08 11.25 10.05
CA ALA A 190 9.38 9.99 10.27
C ALA A 190 10.27 8.74 10.13
N PHE A 191 11.54 8.89 9.84
CA PHE A 191 12.46 7.74 9.78
C PHE A 191 12.62 7.03 11.12
N ASP A 192 12.54 7.78 12.24
CA ASP A 192 12.56 7.18 13.58
C ASP A 192 11.28 6.37 13.86
N GLU A 193 10.15 6.78 13.29
CA GLU A 193 8.88 6.04 13.37
C GLU A 193 8.99 4.72 12.59
N VAL A 194 9.59 4.75 11.39
CA VAL A 194 9.89 3.51 10.64
C VAL A 194 10.76 2.58 11.46
N ALA A 195 11.83 3.09 12.08
CA ALA A 195 12.71 2.27 12.93
C ALA A 195 11.93 1.64 14.09
N ALA A 196 11.12 2.43 14.81
CA ALA A 196 10.29 1.96 15.92
C ALA A 196 9.26 0.90 15.46
N THR A 197 8.65 1.08 14.30
CA THR A 197 7.73 0.09 13.71
C THR A 197 8.45 -1.22 13.38
N LEU A 198 9.63 -1.18 12.79
CA LEU A 198 10.44 -2.38 12.54
C LEU A 198 10.80 -3.09 13.85
N ASP A 199 11.08 -2.35 14.94
CA ASP A 199 11.32 -2.91 16.27
C ASP A 199 10.06 -3.55 16.89
N VAL A 200 8.86 -2.99 16.63
CA VAL A 200 7.59 -3.64 16.99
C VAL A 200 7.46 -4.97 16.27
N ILE A 201 7.64 -5.00 14.95
CA ILE A 201 7.54 -6.21 14.13
C ILE A 201 8.53 -7.28 14.62
N GLU A 202 9.78 -6.89 14.92
CA GLU A 202 10.78 -7.83 15.44
C GLU A 202 10.37 -8.45 16.78
N ARG A 203 9.82 -7.64 17.72
CA ARG A 203 9.33 -8.13 19.02
C ARG A 203 8.12 -9.05 18.93
N LEU A 204 7.27 -8.91 17.92
CA LEU A 204 6.16 -9.82 17.64
C LEU A 204 6.65 -11.19 17.14
N GLU A 205 7.88 -11.26 16.63
CA GLU A 205 8.52 -12.46 16.13
C GLU A 205 7.60 -13.26 15.16
N PRO A 206 7.05 -12.65 14.09
CA PRO A 206 6.17 -13.35 13.18
C PRO A 206 6.89 -14.50 12.48
N ARG A 207 6.13 -15.55 12.12
CA ARG A 207 6.62 -16.69 11.35
C ARG A 207 6.27 -16.55 9.86
N LEU A 208 5.23 -15.79 9.57
CA LEU A 208 4.77 -15.50 8.23
C LEU A 208 4.33 -14.04 8.19
N VAL A 209 4.72 -13.35 7.14
CA VAL A 209 4.27 -11.98 6.86
C VAL A 209 3.45 -11.97 5.59
N VAL A 210 2.30 -11.31 5.67
CA VAL A 210 1.43 -10.95 4.55
C VAL A 210 1.60 -9.45 4.31
N PRO A 211 2.40 -9.05 3.31
CA PRO A 211 2.67 -7.64 3.04
C PRO A 211 1.53 -6.99 2.26
N GLY A 212 1.53 -5.65 2.19
CA GLY A 212 0.65 -4.90 1.30
C GLY A 212 0.95 -5.19 -0.18
N HIS A 213 2.22 -5.39 -0.54
CA HIS A 213 2.63 -5.69 -1.89
C HIS A 213 3.63 -6.85 -1.95
N GLY A 214 3.55 -7.64 -3.03
CA GLY A 214 4.38 -8.82 -3.26
C GLY A 214 3.89 -10.07 -2.54
N GLY A 215 4.66 -11.15 -2.63
CA GLY A 215 4.30 -12.46 -2.07
C GLY A 215 4.47 -12.53 -0.55
N LEU A 216 3.86 -13.55 0.04
CA LEU A 216 4.04 -13.90 1.45
C LEU A 216 5.47 -14.37 1.71
N PHE A 217 6.04 -14.05 2.86
CA PHE A 217 7.40 -14.47 3.20
C PHE A 217 7.55 -14.89 4.66
N GLY A 218 8.45 -15.83 4.91
CA GLY A 218 8.75 -16.39 6.23
C GLY A 218 10.14 -16.04 6.78
N ASP A 219 11.08 -15.59 5.93
CA ASP A 219 12.39 -15.13 6.40
C ASP A 219 12.32 -13.67 6.89
N VAL A 220 11.64 -13.51 8.02
CA VAL A 220 11.35 -12.18 8.59
C VAL A 220 12.63 -11.47 9.04
N GLN A 221 13.63 -12.22 9.54
CA GLN A 221 14.89 -11.61 9.98
C GLN A 221 15.69 -11.06 8.80
N ALA A 222 15.72 -11.76 7.66
CA ALA A 222 16.33 -11.23 6.45
C ALA A 222 15.61 -9.99 5.95
N ALA A 223 14.27 -9.99 5.91
CA ALA A 223 13.47 -8.85 5.50
C ALA A 223 13.68 -7.63 6.40
N LEU A 224 13.70 -7.80 7.73
CA LEU A 224 14.03 -6.74 8.69
C LEU A 224 15.45 -6.20 8.47
N GLY A 225 16.42 -7.07 8.20
CA GLY A 225 17.79 -6.67 7.88
C GLY A 225 17.86 -5.79 6.62
N ILE A 226 17.12 -6.17 5.57
CA ILE A 226 17.00 -5.38 4.32
C ILE A 226 16.33 -4.04 4.58
N ALA A 227 15.22 -4.05 5.33
CA ALA A 227 14.47 -2.83 5.66
C ALA A 227 15.33 -1.84 6.47
N ARG A 228 16.04 -2.30 7.51
CA ARG A 228 16.93 -1.45 8.31
C ARG A 228 18.11 -0.90 7.49
N LYS A 229 18.67 -1.71 6.60
CA LYS A 229 19.72 -1.25 5.67
C LYS A 229 19.20 -0.17 4.71
N ARG A 230 17.99 -0.34 4.19
CA ARG A 230 17.33 0.68 3.33
C ARG A 230 17.10 1.97 4.10
N LEU A 231 16.56 1.87 5.33
CA LEU A 231 16.32 3.02 6.20
C LEU A 231 17.60 3.78 6.50
N ALA A 232 18.66 3.09 6.92
CA ALA A 232 19.97 3.71 7.15
C ALA A 232 20.51 4.42 5.89
N GLY A 233 20.29 3.84 4.70
CA GLY A 233 20.65 4.47 3.43
C GLY A 233 19.85 5.74 3.12
N PHE A 234 18.57 5.81 3.51
CA PHE A 234 17.74 7.00 3.36
C PHE A 234 18.13 8.09 4.36
N ILE A 235 18.40 7.74 5.61
CA ILE A 235 18.88 8.68 6.65
C ILE A 235 20.21 9.32 6.22
N GLN A 236 21.16 8.50 5.74
CA GLN A 236 22.48 8.98 5.29
C GLN A 236 22.42 9.83 4.03
N ALA A 237 21.46 9.57 3.14
CA ALA A 237 21.31 10.25 1.85
C ALA A 237 19.83 10.50 1.53
N PRO A 238 19.19 11.55 2.10
CA PRO A 238 17.76 11.85 1.89
C PRO A 238 17.37 12.01 0.42
N LEU A 239 18.28 12.48 -0.43
CA LEU A 239 18.07 12.52 -1.89
C LEU A 239 17.76 11.15 -2.51
N ARG A 240 18.27 10.06 -1.92
CA ARG A 240 17.96 8.69 -2.40
C ARG A 240 16.49 8.34 -2.12
N HIS A 241 15.97 8.73 -0.95
CA HIS A 241 14.56 8.56 -0.61
C HIS A 241 13.67 9.43 -1.52
N ALA A 242 14.00 10.70 -1.70
CA ALA A 242 13.26 11.61 -2.58
C ALA A 242 13.23 11.11 -4.04
N SER A 243 14.37 10.65 -4.57
CA SER A 243 14.43 10.04 -5.92
C SER A 243 13.62 8.74 -6.01
N TYR A 244 13.63 7.92 -4.95
CA TYR A 244 12.83 6.70 -4.88
C TYR A 244 11.34 7.05 -4.89
N ALA A 245 10.90 7.99 -4.06
CA ALA A 245 9.52 8.43 -3.99
C ALA A 245 8.99 8.99 -5.31
N ALA A 246 9.77 9.86 -5.98
CA ALA A 246 9.42 10.39 -7.29
C ALA A 246 9.23 9.28 -8.34
N LYS A 247 10.11 8.30 -8.35
CA LYS A 247 10.01 7.15 -9.27
C LYS A 247 8.82 6.25 -8.96
N VAL A 248 8.50 6.04 -7.67
CA VAL A 248 7.32 5.27 -7.25
C VAL A 248 6.04 5.96 -7.72
N LEU A 249 5.88 7.27 -7.49
CA LEU A 249 4.71 8.02 -7.96
C LEU A 249 4.57 7.97 -9.49
N LEU A 250 5.68 8.14 -10.21
CA LEU A 250 5.68 8.07 -11.67
C LEU A 250 5.33 6.68 -12.19
N LYS A 251 5.93 5.63 -11.59
CA LYS A 251 5.65 4.23 -11.93
C LYS A 251 4.23 3.83 -11.58
N TYR A 252 3.70 4.32 -10.45
CA TYR A 252 2.32 4.08 -10.05
C TYR A 252 1.32 4.58 -11.10
N LYS A 253 1.51 5.83 -11.59
CA LYS A 253 0.70 6.38 -12.67
C LYS A 253 0.86 5.61 -13.97
N LEU A 254 2.06 5.14 -14.26
CA LEU A 254 2.31 4.32 -15.45
C LEU A 254 1.65 2.93 -15.34
N LEU A 255 1.58 2.36 -14.14
CA LEU A 255 0.83 1.13 -13.87
C LEU A 255 -0.69 1.33 -14.06
N GLU A 256 -1.21 2.50 -13.69
CA GLU A 256 -2.62 2.85 -13.89
C GLU A 256 -2.96 3.00 -15.39
N TRP A 257 -2.17 3.77 -16.12
CA TRP A 257 -2.46 4.11 -17.51
C TRP A 257 -1.92 3.10 -18.53
N GLN A 258 -0.97 2.26 -18.15
CA GLN A 258 -0.28 1.28 -18.99
C GLN A 258 0.53 1.89 -20.13
N SER A 259 0.10 3.00 -20.69
CA SER A 259 0.71 3.73 -21.78
C SER A 259 0.32 5.21 -21.70
N ILE A 260 1.30 6.11 -21.86
CA ILE A 260 1.06 7.55 -21.78
C ILE A 260 1.99 8.31 -22.75
N GLY A 261 1.45 9.33 -23.45
CA GLY A 261 2.25 10.28 -24.21
C GLY A 261 3.22 11.04 -23.29
N VAL A 262 4.46 11.23 -23.73
CA VAL A 262 5.46 11.92 -22.88
C VAL A 262 5.01 13.36 -22.55
N GLN A 263 4.34 14.06 -23.46
CA GLN A 263 3.79 15.40 -23.20
C GLN A 263 2.68 15.35 -22.13
N GLU A 264 1.77 14.40 -22.25
CA GLU A 264 0.69 14.20 -21.28
C GLU A 264 1.22 13.85 -19.89
N LEU A 265 2.27 13.03 -19.82
CA LEU A 265 2.98 12.74 -18.58
C LEU A 265 3.61 14.01 -17.96
N GLN A 266 4.21 14.88 -18.78
CA GLN A 266 4.77 16.15 -18.32
C GLN A 266 3.67 17.05 -17.74
N ASP A 267 2.52 17.16 -18.43
CA ASP A 267 1.39 17.95 -17.98
C ASP A 267 0.83 17.43 -16.65
N TRP A 268 0.71 16.11 -16.50
CA TRP A 268 0.27 15.47 -15.25
C TRP A 268 1.27 15.70 -14.11
N VAL A 269 2.58 15.57 -14.35
CA VAL A 269 3.61 15.83 -13.33
C VAL A 269 3.57 17.28 -12.86
N HIS A 270 3.38 18.23 -13.78
CA HIS A 270 3.25 19.65 -13.43
C HIS A 270 1.99 19.95 -12.60
N ALA A 271 0.89 19.23 -12.86
CA ALA A 271 -0.36 19.39 -12.14
C ALA A 271 -0.38 18.68 -10.78
N THR A 272 0.56 17.75 -10.53
CA THR A 272 0.59 16.93 -9.31
C THR A 272 1.47 17.58 -8.24
N PRO A 273 0.91 18.06 -7.12
CA PRO A 273 1.62 18.85 -6.10
C PRO A 273 2.88 18.20 -5.54
N TYR A 274 2.88 16.90 -5.32
CA TYR A 274 4.03 16.17 -4.75
C TYR A 274 5.29 16.24 -5.61
N PHE A 275 5.17 16.28 -6.94
CA PHE A 275 6.34 16.48 -7.80
C PHE A 275 6.92 17.90 -7.62
N GLY A 276 6.06 18.90 -7.43
CA GLY A 276 6.49 20.28 -7.10
C GLY A 276 7.24 20.34 -5.78
N ILE A 277 6.71 19.71 -4.73
CA ILE A 277 7.35 19.63 -3.40
C ILE A 277 8.71 18.94 -3.49
N LEU A 278 8.79 17.76 -4.13
CA LEU A 278 10.02 17.01 -4.33
C LEU A 278 11.06 17.82 -5.09
N HIS A 279 10.66 18.42 -6.22
CA HIS A 279 11.57 19.23 -7.04
C HIS A 279 12.12 20.43 -6.26
N GLN A 280 11.26 21.24 -5.65
CA GLN A 280 11.66 22.45 -4.93
C GLN A 280 12.58 22.12 -3.74
N ARG A 281 12.29 21.03 -3.03
CA ARG A 281 13.01 20.68 -1.82
C ARG A 281 14.36 19.99 -2.08
N TYR A 282 14.41 19.13 -3.09
CA TYR A 282 15.54 18.22 -3.28
C TYR A 282 16.26 18.38 -4.61
N PHE A 283 15.60 18.91 -5.65
CA PHE A 283 16.14 18.90 -7.02
C PHE A 283 16.17 20.28 -7.69
N GLY A 284 16.02 21.36 -6.93
CA GLY A 284 15.99 22.73 -7.43
C GLY A 284 17.24 23.24 -8.15
N ALA A 285 18.33 22.45 -8.15
CA ALA A 285 19.52 22.74 -8.96
C ALA A 285 19.33 22.44 -10.46
N GLN A 286 18.27 21.69 -10.82
CA GLN A 286 17.88 21.37 -12.20
C GLN A 286 16.56 22.05 -12.53
N THR A 287 16.24 22.23 -13.80
CA THR A 287 14.87 22.59 -14.18
C THR A 287 13.93 21.41 -13.93
N ALA A 288 12.64 21.65 -13.71
CA ALA A 288 11.66 20.59 -13.52
C ALA A 288 11.62 19.61 -14.72
N GLN A 289 11.79 20.13 -15.93
CA GLN A 289 11.87 19.32 -17.13
C GLN A 289 13.10 18.40 -17.14
N GLN A 290 14.31 18.92 -16.87
CA GLN A 290 15.53 18.11 -16.81
C GLN A 290 15.44 17.03 -15.73
N TRP A 291 14.84 17.36 -14.58
CA TRP A 291 14.61 16.39 -13.52
C TRP A 291 13.64 15.27 -13.94
N LEU A 292 12.52 15.62 -14.56
CA LEU A 292 11.57 14.63 -15.08
C LEU A 292 12.20 13.73 -16.15
N GLU A 293 12.97 14.30 -17.09
CA GLU A 293 13.74 13.54 -18.08
C GLU A 293 14.66 12.52 -17.39
N SER A 294 15.36 12.92 -16.32
CA SER A 294 16.23 12.00 -15.56
C SER A 294 15.47 10.88 -14.84
N LEU A 295 14.23 11.15 -14.37
CA LEU A 295 13.35 10.12 -13.78
C LEU A 295 12.91 9.11 -14.84
N ILE A 296 12.49 9.58 -16.02
CA ILE A 296 12.11 8.73 -17.15
C ILE A 296 13.31 7.85 -17.56
N GLU A 297 14.49 8.45 -17.76
CA GLU A 297 15.72 7.70 -18.07
C GLU A 297 16.02 6.62 -17.02
N SER A 298 15.83 6.92 -15.73
CA SER A 298 16.01 5.94 -14.66
C SER A 298 15.03 4.78 -14.73
N LEU A 299 13.76 5.03 -15.12
CA LEU A 299 12.76 3.97 -15.31
C LEU A 299 13.10 3.10 -16.54
N LEU A 300 13.55 3.73 -17.63
CA LEU A 300 14.01 3.02 -18.84
C LEU A 300 15.23 2.14 -18.52
N ALA A 301 16.24 2.69 -17.84
CA ALA A 301 17.47 1.98 -17.49
C ALA A 301 17.23 0.78 -16.56
N SER A 302 16.21 0.85 -15.69
CA SER A 302 15.82 -0.25 -14.81
C SER A 302 14.90 -1.29 -15.47
N GLY A 303 14.45 -1.07 -16.71
CA GLY A 303 13.45 -1.90 -17.38
C GLY A 303 12.04 -1.76 -16.81
N ALA A 304 11.78 -0.75 -15.98
CA ALA A 304 10.45 -0.48 -15.42
C ALA A 304 9.52 0.23 -16.40
N ALA A 305 10.06 0.76 -17.49
CA ALA A 305 9.32 1.39 -18.58
C ALA A 305 10.03 1.15 -19.92
N GLU A 306 9.31 1.32 -21.00
CA GLU A 306 9.82 1.31 -22.38
C GLU A 306 9.36 2.55 -23.12
N LEU A 307 10.26 3.18 -23.90
CA LEU A 307 9.91 4.31 -24.75
C LEU A 307 9.65 3.82 -26.20
N ARG A 308 8.49 4.11 -26.71
CA ARG A 308 8.12 3.83 -28.13
C ARG A 308 7.62 5.09 -28.81
N ARG A 309 7.29 4.97 -30.10
CA ARG A 309 6.58 5.99 -30.87
C ARG A 309 5.20 5.46 -31.25
N ASP A 310 4.20 6.30 -31.13
CA ASP A 310 2.84 5.99 -31.60
C ASP A 310 2.71 6.07 -33.14
N ALA A 311 1.50 5.89 -33.65
CA ALA A 311 1.21 5.95 -35.07
C ALA A 311 1.46 7.34 -35.71
N THR A 312 1.53 8.40 -34.90
CA THR A 312 1.83 9.77 -35.31
C THR A 312 3.33 10.10 -35.27
N GLY A 313 4.15 9.19 -34.67
CA GLY A 313 5.55 9.39 -34.43
C GLY A 313 5.85 10.08 -33.08
N ALA A 314 4.85 10.39 -32.26
CA ALA A 314 5.03 10.99 -30.94
C ALA A 314 5.60 9.98 -29.92
N PRO A 315 6.45 10.42 -28.96
CA PRO A 315 7.01 9.54 -27.95
C PRO A 315 5.94 9.15 -26.91
N VAL A 316 5.85 7.84 -26.63
CA VAL A 316 4.94 7.22 -25.66
C VAL A 316 5.73 6.36 -24.71
N LEU A 317 5.50 6.50 -23.42
CA LEU A 317 6.05 5.67 -22.35
C LEU A 317 5.09 4.52 -22.05
N LEU A 318 5.62 3.31 -22.03
CA LEU A 318 4.87 2.08 -21.77
C LEU A 318 5.29 1.50 -20.42
N ASN A 319 4.34 0.95 -19.69
CA ASN A 319 4.60 0.13 -18.50
C ASN A 319 5.26 -1.19 -18.89
N GLN A 320 6.25 -1.66 -18.07
CA GLN A 320 6.92 -2.96 -18.19
C GLN A 320 6.86 -3.71 -16.86
#